data_a4910a82f4796b31190e7b47834a457a
#
_entry.id   a4910a82f4796b31190e7b47834a457a
#
_cell.length_a   1.000
_cell.length_b   1.000
_cell.length_c   1.000
_cell.angle_alpha   90.00
_cell.angle_beta   90.00
_cell.angle_gamma   90.00
#
_symmetry.space_group_name_H-M   'P 1'
#
loop_
_entity.id
_entity.type
_entity.pdbx_description
1 polymer ?
#
loop_
_entity_poly.entity_id
_entity_poly.type
_entity_poly.pdbx_seq_one_letter_code
_entity_poly.pdbx_strand_id
1 'polypeptide(L)'
;MKRPLVLLAAGLALVLGACAAPTAETPTPPAEVTPASTEAPAPAEPPIPDWMADQPVPAFLDAEQQALFLRAYSAASFLMGCSTSGVDSYPLDGGDPPELGDYETVTLDSGWTYLVAQGRYARWEDFQAMLDGIFTPAYQEKLLWTENMDGGRFPIFTADGEGRTCFLELERGSSLEYGWADVPDTYELVCQSEDAVEFYLVGHYADLTVQPDETGARPLSTERWPIRMERTAVGWRVSEFHVPY
;
A
#
# COMPACT_ATOMS: atom_id res chain seq x y z
N MET A 1 -4.67 -1.49 52.06
CA MET A 1 -3.34 -2.12 52.02
C MET A 1 -2.40 -1.17 51.30
N LYS A 2 -1.33 -0.73 51.97
CA LYS A 2 -0.43 0.40 51.61
C LYS A 2 0.64 -0.08 50.65
N ARG A 3 0.89 0.68 49.56
CA ARG A 3 2.05 0.51 48.67
C ARG A 3 3.23 1.27 49.24
N PRO A 4 4.46 0.75 49.21
CA PRO A 4 5.64 1.58 49.43
C PRO A 4 6.20 2.11 48.08
N LEU A 5 6.50 3.39 48.16
CA LEU A 5 7.26 4.19 47.20
C LEU A 5 8.74 3.87 47.42
N VAL A 6 9.52 3.54 46.39
CA VAL A 6 10.98 3.48 46.45
C VAL A 6 11.54 4.55 45.53
N LEU A 7 12.07 5.58 46.15
CA LEU A 7 12.96 6.58 45.57
C LEU A 7 14.38 6.00 45.56
N LEU A 8 15.11 6.12 44.45
CA LEU A 8 16.57 6.00 44.43
C LEU A 8 17.14 7.22 43.73
N ALA A 9 18.01 7.88 44.51
CA ALA A 9 18.65 9.15 44.16
C ALA A 9 20.05 8.94 43.54
N ALA A 10 20.34 9.83 42.63
CA ALA A 10 21.61 10.54 42.32
C ALA A 10 22.98 9.88 42.61
N GLY A 11 23.84 9.91 41.61
CA GLY A 11 25.30 9.81 41.74
C GLY A 11 26.01 10.55 40.64
N LEU A 12 26.30 11.82 40.89
CA LEU A 12 27.13 12.72 40.07
C LEU A 12 28.60 12.51 40.49
N ALA A 13 29.50 12.13 39.56
CA ALA A 13 30.93 12.16 39.77
C ALA A 13 31.63 12.90 38.62
N LEU A 14 32.04 14.11 38.92
CA LEU A 14 33.01 14.90 38.16
C LEU A 14 34.41 14.39 38.49
N VAL A 15 35.24 14.09 37.49
CA VAL A 15 36.69 14.04 37.62
C VAL A 15 37.33 14.88 36.53
N LEU A 16 37.84 16.01 36.93
CA LEU A 16 38.78 16.87 36.18
C LEU A 16 40.19 16.29 36.34
N GLY A 17 40.88 16.00 35.26
CA GLY A 17 42.30 15.66 35.24
C GLY A 17 42.96 16.18 33.98
N ALA A 18 43.59 17.35 34.09
CA ALA A 18 44.47 17.88 33.07
C ALA A 18 45.87 17.30 33.24
N CYS A 19 46.44 16.73 32.18
CA CYS A 19 47.90 16.56 32.03
C CYS A 19 48.27 16.74 30.57
N ALA A 20 49.02 17.77 30.27
CA ALA A 20 49.67 18.00 29.00
C ALA A 20 50.92 17.12 28.87
N ALA A 21 51.18 16.54 27.71
CA ALA A 21 52.47 15.97 27.30
C ALA A 21 52.55 15.94 25.75
N PRO A 22 53.75 15.84 25.18
CA PRO A 22 54.11 16.59 23.97
C PRO A 22 53.72 15.89 22.65
N THR A 23 53.55 16.72 21.64
CA THR A 23 53.31 16.40 20.23
C THR A 23 54.41 15.50 19.64
N ALA A 24 54.01 14.30 19.27
CA ALA A 24 54.74 13.52 18.27
C ALA A 24 53.92 13.60 16.97
N GLU A 25 54.51 14.13 15.91
CA GLU A 25 53.93 14.16 14.59
C GLU A 25 53.77 12.72 14.07
N THR A 26 52.53 12.26 14.00
CA THR A 26 52.16 11.00 13.35
C THR A 26 51.98 11.27 11.87
N PRO A 27 52.60 10.52 10.96
CA PRO A 27 52.38 10.68 9.53
C PRO A 27 50.91 10.39 9.17
N THR A 28 50.27 11.32 8.49
CA THR A 28 48.90 11.21 7.95
C THR A 28 48.84 10.01 7.01
N PRO A 29 47.99 8.99 7.28
CA PRO A 29 47.77 7.94 6.32
C PRO A 29 47.16 8.52 5.05
N PRO A 30 47.43 7.94 3.86
CA PRO A 30 46.83 8.38 2.62
C PRO A 30 45.29 8.27 2.74
N ALA A 31 44.59 9.30 2.28
CA ALA A 31 43.14 9.32 2.27
C ALA A 31 42.64 8.10 1.49
N GLU A 32 41.95 7.22 2.20
CA GLU A 32 41.25 6.09 1.63
C GLU A 32 40.12 6.68 0.75
N VAL A 33 40.30 6.55 -0.56
CA VAL A 33 39.27 6.94 -1.54
C VAL A 33 38.12 5.98 -1.36
N THR A 34 37.13 6.38 -0.58
CA THR A 34 35.85 5.67 -0.49
C THR A 34 35.28 5.60 -1.91
N PRO A 35 35.06 4.42 -2.50
CA PRO A 35 34.40 4.34 -3.79
C PRO A 35 33.05 5.02 -3.66
N ALA A 36 32.76 5.95 -4.57
CA ALA A 36 31.44 6.56 -4.67
C ALA A 36 30.42 5.43 -4.79
N SER A 37 29.56 5.31 -3.79
CA SER A 37 28.41 4.40 -3.86
C SER A 37 27.61 4.83 -5.05
N THR A 38 27.64 4.06 -6.13
CA THR A 38 26.72 4.22 -7.26
C THR A 38 25.38 3.78 -6.74
N GLU A 39 24.60 4.72 -6.24
CA GLU A 39 23.21 4.52 -5.86
C GLU A 39 22.50 3.90 -7.07
N ALA A 40 21.94 2.70 -6.89
CA ALA A 40 21.18 2.06 -7.93
C ALA A 40 20.03 3.02 -8.34
N PRO A 41 19.74 3.15 -9.63
CA PRO A 41 18.65 4.00 -10.08
C PRO A 41 17.37 3.57 -9.33
N ALA A 42 16.64 4.55 -8.79
CA ALA A 42 15.37 4.29 -8.14
C ALA A 42 14.47 3.50 -9.11
N PRO A 43 13.72 2.50 -8.60
CA PRO A 43 12.78 1.76 -9.43
C PRO A 43 11.87 2.73 -10.18
N ALA A 44 11.65 2.47 -11.48
CA ALA A 44 10.74 3.30 -12.26
C ALA A 44 9.34 3.25 -11.61
N GLU A 45 8.78 4.41 -11.35
CA GLU A 45 7.43 4.51 -10.79
C GLU A 45 6.43 3.75 -11.68
N PRO A 46 5.48 3.00 -11.09
CA PRO A 46 4.46 2.31 -11.87
C PRO A 46 3.65 3.33 -12.68
N PRO A 47 3.31 3.04 -13.94
CA PRO A 47 2.49 3.92 -14.75
C PRO A 47 1.09 4.05 -14.15
N ILE A 48 0.45 5.18 -14.42
CA ILE A 48 -0.98 5.34 -14.16
C ILE A 48 -1.70 4.74 -15.37
N PRO A 49 -2.57 3.73 -15.20
CA PRO A 49 -3.28 3.12 -16.32
C PRO A 49 -4.22 4.10 -17.02
N ASP A 50 -4.43 3.93 -18.33
CA ASP A 50 -5.28 4.81 -19.13
C ASP A 50 -6.73 4.90 -18.62
N TRP A 51 -7.26 3.82 -18.05
CA TRP A 51 -8.61 3.81 -17.48
C TRP A 51 -8.76 4.71 -16.24
N MET A 52 -7.64 5.14 -15.64
CA MET A 52 -7.62 6.11 -14.55
C MET A 52 -7.63 7.58 -15.02
N ALA A 53 -7.60 7.83 -16.34
CA ALA A 53 -7.47 9.19 -16.87
C ALA A 53 -8.64 10.10 -16.46
N ASP A 54 -9.83 9.55 -16.31
CA ASP A 54 -11.05 10.27 -15.92
C ASP A 54 -11.37 10.12 -14.42
N GLN A 55 -10.50 9.43 -13.65
CA GLN A 55 -10.71 9.28 -12.21
C GLN A 55 -10.65 10.63 -11.51
N PRO A 56 -11.69 11.04 -10.78
CA PRO A 56 -11.67 12.26 -10.00
C PRO A 56 -10.53 12.23 -8.98
N VAL A 57 -9.81 13.36 -8.88
CA VAL A 57 -8.68 13.51 -7.95
C VAL A 57 -9.00 14.59 -6.94
N PRO A 58 -8.73 14.40 -5.63
CA PRO A 58 -8.97 15.43 -4.62
C PRO A 58 -8.20 16.71 -4.94
N ALA A 59 -8.91 17.84 -5.06
CA ALA A 59 -8.31 19.12 -5.45
C ALA A 59 -7.39 19.73 -4.39
N PHE A 60 -7.43 19.24 -3.16
CA PHE A 60 -6.55 19.67 -2.07
C PHE A 60 -5.19 18.97 -2.07
N LEU A 61 -4.99 17.93 -2.88
CA LEU A 61 -3.71 17.25 -3.05
C LEU A 61 -2.81 18.06 -4.01
N ASP A 62 -1.52 18.12 -3.71
CA ASP A 62 -0.54 18.63 -4.68
C ASP A 62 -0.26 17.62 -5.81
N ALA A 63 0.54 18.00 -6.80
CA ALA A 63 0.77 17.18 -7.99
C ALA A 63 1.44 15.81 -7.66
N GLU A 64 2.38 15.77 -6.68
CA GLU A 64 3.04 14.55 -6.23
C GLU A 64 2.03 13.62 -5.55
N GLN A 65 1.22 14.18 -4.65
CA GLN A 65 0.19 13.45 -3.93
C GLN A 65 -0.92 12.96 -4.87
N GLN A 66 -1.33 13.74 -5.87
CA GLN A 66 -2.30 13.34 -6.89
C GLN A 66 -1.81 12.15 -7.71
N ALA A 67 -0.56 12.18 -8.15
CA ALA A 67 0.04 11.07 -8.88
C ALA A 67 0.13 9.80 -8.01
N LEU A 68 0.52 9.94 -6.75
CA LEU A 68 0.54 8.84 -5.79
C LEU A 68 -0.87 8.29 -5.53
N PHE A 69 -1.88 9.17 -5.39
CA PHE A 69 -3.28 8.78 -5.22
C PHE A 69 -3.78 7.90 -6.37
N LEU A 70 -3.54 8.29 -7.63
CA LEU A 70 -3.96 7.53 -8.80
C LEU A 70 -3.28 6.15 -8.86
N ARG A 71 -1.97 6.08 -8.55
CA ARG A 71 -1.26 4.80 -8.46
C ARG A 71 -1.80 3.91 -7.34
N ALA A 72 -2.07 4.51 -6.18
CA ALA A 72 -2.62 3.77 -5.05
C ALA A 72 -4.04 3.27 -5.34
N TYR A 73 -4.86 4.07 -5.99
CA TYR A 73 -6.21 3.68 -6.40
C TYR A 73 -6.16 2.47 -7.35
N SER A 74 -5.34 2.55 -8.40
CA SER A 74 -5.15 1.44 -9.34
C SER A 74 -4.62 0.19 -8.66
N ALA A 75 -3.56 0.32 -7.85
CA ALA A 75 -2.96 -0.81 -7.15
C ALA A 75 -3.91 -1.41 -6.11
N ALA A 76 -4.61 -0.59 -5.31
CA ALA A 76 -5.54 -1.06 -4.30
C ALA A 76 -6.75 -1.75 -4.94
N SER A 77 -7.31 -1.22 -6.02
CA SER A 77 -8.39 -1.84 -6.78
C SER A 77 -8.02 -3.23 -7.27
N PHE A 78 -6.78 -3.41 -7.73
CA PHE A 78 -6.26 -4.71 -8.10
C PHE A 78 -6.04 -5.63 -6.88
N LEU A 79 -5.32 -5.17 -5.85
CA LEU A 79 -4.93 -5.97 -4.69
C LEU A 79 -6.12 -6.34 -3.79
N MET A 80 -7.13 -5.47 -3.74
CA MET A 80 -8.35 -5.67 -2.97
C MET A 80 -9.50 -6.18 -3.84
N GLY A 81 -9.27 -6.31 -5.15
CA GLY A 81 -10.26 -6.73 -6.13
C GLY A 81 -10.96 -8.02 -5.73
N CYS A 82 -12.19 -8.11 -6.12
CA CYS A 82 -13.11 -9.18 -5.75
C CYS A 82 -13.17 -10.19 -6.88
N SER A 83 -13.02 -11.44 -6.58
CA SER A 83 -13.27 -12.54 -7.51
C SER A 83 -12.35 -12.61 -8.73
N THR A 84 -12.72 -13.44 -9.68
CA THR A 84 -12.15 -13.50 -11.03
C THR A 84 -12.06 -12.14 -11.71
N SER A 85 -12.94 -11.20 -11.35
CA SER A 85 -12.85 -9.82 -11.81
C SER A 85 -11.66 -9.07 -11.24
N GLY A 86 -11.11 -9.46 -10.09
CA GLY A 86 -9.82 -8.95 -9.61
C GLY A 86 -8.66 -9.35 -10.53
N VAL A 87 -8.78 -10.47 -11.21
CA VAL A 87 -7.88 -10.90 -12.27
C VAL A 87 -8.07 -10.02 -13.53
N ASP A 88 -9.29 -9.56 -13.80
CA ASP A 88 -9.58 -8.68 -14.93
C ASP A 88 -8.93 -7.28 -14.79
N SER A 89 -8.61 -6.87 -13.57
CA SER A 89 -7.84 -5.64 -13.32
C SER A 89 -6.32 -5.87 -13.35
N TYR A 90 -5.88 -7.07 -13.53
CA TYR A 90 -4.50 -7.44 -13.79
C TYR A 90 -4.25 -7.45 -15.30
N PRO A 91 -3.16 -6.94 -15.80
CA PRO A 91 -2.00 -6.40 -15.14
C PRO A 91 -2.11 -4.88 -14.91
N LEU A 92 -1.50 -4.40 -13.83
CA LEU A 92 -1.34 -2.97 -13.53
C LEU A 92 -0.59 -2.18 -14.61
N ASP A 93 -0.04 -2.85 -15.60
CA ASP A 93 0.68 -2.26 -16.73
C ASP A 93 -0.18 -2.02 -17.98
N GLY A 94 -1.50 -2.25 -17.88
CA GLY A 94 -2.46 -1.93 -18.94
C GLY A 94 -2.59 -2.93 -20.07
N GLY A 95 -2.00 -4.14 -19.94
CA GLY A 95 -2.23 -5.23 -20.88
C GLY A 95 -3.59 -5.91 -20.65
N ASP A 96 -4.10 -6.64 -21.63
CA ASP A 96 -5.26 -7.49 -21.46
C ASP A 96 -4.92 -8.65 -20.49
N PRO A 97 -5.73 -8.89 -19.44
CA PRO A 97 -5.50 -10.02 -18.56
C PRO A 97 -5.64 -11.34 -19.32
N PRO A 98 -4.81 -12.35 -19.02
CA PRO A 98 -5.04 -13.69 -19.53
C PRO A 98 -6.37 -14.23 -19.00
N GLU A 99 -6.99 -15.14 -19.74
CA GLU A 99 -8.11 -15.88 -19.20
C GLU A 99 -7.67 -16.74 -18.00
N LEU A 100 -8.54 -16.93 -17.00
CA LEU A 100 -8.19 -17.62 -15.76
C LEU A 100 -7.55 -18.98 -15.99
N GLY A 101 -8.01 -19.73 -16.98
CA GLY A 101 -7.46 -21.03 -17.37
C GLY A 101 -6.06 -21.01 -18.00
N ASP A 102 -5.57 -19.83 -18.38
CA ASP A 102 -4.27 -19.65 -19.03
C ASP A 102 -3.14 -19.34 -18.03
N TYR A 103 -3.47 -19.16 -16.74
CA TYR A 103 -2.45 -18.99 -15.71
C TYR A 103 -1.79 -20.31 -15.35
N GLU A 104 -0.47 -20.29 -15.26
CA GLU A 104 0.27 -21.37 -14.60
C GLU A 104 -0.10 -21.40 -13.12
N THR A 105 -0.20 -22.58 -12.55
CA THR A 105 -0.47 -22.76 -11.12
C THR A 105 0.70 -23.41 -10.41
N VAL A 106 0.93 -23.03 -9.16
CA VAL A 106 1.95 -23.63 -8.29
C VAL A 106 1.36 -23.91 -6.91
N THR A 107 1.63 -25.11 -6.38
CA THR A 107 1.28 -25.45 -4.99
C THR A 107 2.50 -25.19 -4.11
N LEU A 108 2.36 -24.29 -3.15
CA LEU A 108 3.44 -23.94 -2.21
C LEU A 108 3.46 -24.90 -0.99
N ASP A 109 4.50 -24.80 -0.18
CA ASP A 109 4.68 -25.60 1.04
C ASP A 109 3.53 -25.46 2.05
N SER A 110 2.80 -24.35 1.98
CA SER A 110 1.56 -24.15 2.75
C SER A 110 0.42 -25.09 2.37
N GLY A 111 0.53 -25.79 1.24
CA GLY A 111 -0.52 -26.62 0.65
C GLY A 111 -1.54 -25.85 -0.19
N TRP A 112 -1.44 -24.52 -0.27
CA TRP A 112 -2.29 -23.70 -1.14
C TRP A 112 -1.76 -23.68 -2.57
N THR A 113 -2.69 -23.67 -3.53
CA THR A 113 -2.37 -23.52 -4.95
C THR A 113 -2.60 -22.09 -5.36
N TYR A 114 -1.57 -21.48 -5.93
CA TYR A 114 -1.54 -20.09 -6.38
C TYR A 114 -1.50 -20.02 -7.90
N LEU A 115 -1.99 -18.94 -8.44
CA LEU A 115 -1.78 -18.52 -9.83
C LEU A 115 -0.43 -17.80 -9.92
N VAL A 116 0.33 -18.03 -11.00
CA VAL A 116 1.61 -17.36 -11.25
C VAL A 116 1.35 -16.12 -12.09
N ALA A 117 1.74 -14.97 -11.56
CA ALA A 117 1.59 -13.69 -12.24
C ALA A 117 2.39 -13.62 -13.54
N GLN A 118 1.88 -12.85 -14.50
CA GLN A 118 2.49 -12.62 -15.81
C GLN A 118 2.79 -11.13 -16.00
N GLY A 119 3.42 -10.78 -17.10
CA GLY A 119 3.70 -9.39 -17.45
C GLY A 119 4.77 -8.73 -16.57
N ARG A 120 4.63 -7.42 -16.35
CA ARG A 120 5.61 -6.59 -15.66
C ARG A 120 5.93 -7.06 -14.25
N TYR A 121 4.94 -7.54 -13.52
CA TYR A 121 5.06 -7.94 -12.12
C TYR A 121 5.14 -9.46 -11.94
N ALA A 122 5.56 -10.19 -12.98
CA ALA A 122 5.82 -11.62 -12.92
C ALA A 122 6.94 -11.98 -11.92
N ARG A 123 7.87 -11.06 -11.67
CA ARG A 123 8.93 -11.20 -10.68
C ARG A 123 8.51 -10.53 -9.37
N TRP A 124 8.72 -11.23 -8.26
CA TRP A 124 8.39 -10.72 -6.93
C TRP A 124 9.13 -9.42 -6.58
N GLU A 125 10.39 -9.31 -7.01
CA GLU A 125 11.18 -8.09 -6.79
C GLU A 125 10.58 -6.85 -7.45
N ASP A 126 10.03 -6.98 -8.67
CA ASP A 126 9.38 -5.88 -9.38
C ASP A 126 8.04 -5.53 -8.76
N PHE A 127 7.28 -6.54 -8.33
CA PHE A 127 6.01 -6.36 -7.61
C PHE A 127 6.24 -5.68 -6.26
N GLN A 128 7.24 -6.13 -5.49
CA GLN A 128 7.60 -5.53 -4.22
C GLN A 128 8.08 -4.07 -4.40
N ALA A 129 8.89 -3.81 -5.41
CA ALA A 129 9.35 -2.45 -5.71
C ALA A 129 8.18 -1.50 -6.05
N MET A 130 7.16 -1.99 -6.76
CA MET A 130 5.92 -1.23 -7.00
C MET A 130 5.20 -0.91 -5.68
N LEU A 131 5.03 -1.90 -4.81
CA LEU A 131 4.40 -1.70 -3.51
C LEU A 131 5.18 -0.70 -2.64
N ASP A 132 6.52 -0.82 -2.59
CA ASP A 132 7.41 0.08 -1.84
C ASP A 132 7.35 1.52 -2.37
N GLY A 133 7.07 1.69 -3.66
CA GLY A 133 6.86 2.99 -4.28
C GLY A 133 5.54 3.67 -3.89
N ILE A 134 4.53 2.89 -3.50
CA ILE A 134 3.16 3.39 -3.27
C ILE A 134 2.79 3.36 -1.79
N PHE A 135 3.01 2.25 -1.10
CA PHE A 135 2.45 1.98 0.23
C PHE A 135 3.52 1.93 1.32
N THR A 136 3.10 2.26 2.54
CA THR A 136 3.94 2.01 3.71
C THR A 136 4.06 0.50 3.98
N PRO A 137 5.17 0.01 4.58
CA PRO A 137 5.33 -1.41 4.89
C PRO A 137 4.19 -2.00 5.72
N ALA A 138 3.67 -1.23 6.68
CA ALA A 138 2.56 -1.66 7.53
C ALA A 138 1.25 -1.83 6.74
N TYR A 139 1.04 -1.02 5.70
CA TYR A 139 -0.16 -1.13 4.87
C TYR A 139 -0.01 -2.24 3.82
N GLN A 140 1.19 -2.43 3.26
CA GLN A 140 1.49 -3.57 2.39
C GLN A 140 1.16 -4.90 3.08
N GLU A 141 1.49 -5.04 4.36
CA GLU A 141 1.16 -6.24 5.13
C GLU A 141 -0.34 -6.52 5.15
N LYS A 142 -1.19 -5.49 5.25
CA LYS A 142 -2.65 -5.63 5.17
C LYS A 142 -3.13 -6.03 3.77
N LEU A 143 -2.47 -5.55 2.72
CA LEU A 143 -2.83 -5.87 1.35
C LEU A 143 -2.41 -7.28 0.93
N LEU A 144 -1.26 -7.74 1.43
CA LEU A 144 -0.66 -9.00 1.01
C LEU A 144 -1.18 -10.22 1.78
N TRP A 145 -1.85 -10.02 2.92
CA TRP A 145 -2.26 -11.08 3.80
C TRP A 145 -3.76 -11.03 4.12
N THR A 146 -4.34 -12.20 4.36
CA THR A 146 -5.71 -12.32 4.88
C THR A 146 -5.78 -13.36 5.99
N GLU A 147 -6.92 -13.45 6.65
CA GLU A 147 -7.20 -14.43 7.70
C GLU A 147 -8.32 -15.36 7.24
N ASN A 148 -8.17 -16.65 7.50
CA ASN A 148 -9.25 -17.62 7.31
C ASN A 148 -10.23 -17.58 8.50
N MET A 149 -11.36 -18.27 8.36
CA MET A 149 -12.38 -18.34 9.41
C MET A 149 -11.88 -18.96 10.73
N ASP A 150 -10.81 -19.73 10.69
CA ASP A 150 -10.20 -20.37 11.88
C ASP A 150 -9.13 -19.46 12.53
N GLY A 151 -8.96 -18.22 12.04
CA GLY A 151 -7.96 -17.25 12.52
C GLY A 151 -6.54 -17.54 12.03
N GLY A 152 -6.35 -18.46 11.10
CA GLY A 152 -5.06 -18.68 10.44
C GLY A 152 -4.77 -17.60 9.42
N ARG A 153 -3.57 -17.04 9.46
CA ARG A 153 -3.13 -16.00 8.53
C ARG A 153 -2.37 -16.62 7.37
N PHE A 154 -2.68 -16.21 6.15
CA PHE A 154 -2.00 -16.69 4.95
C PHE A 154 -1.82 -15.56 3.93
N PRO A 155 -0.75 -15.62 3.09
CA PRO A 155 -0.51 -14.60 2.08
C PRO A 155 -1.48 -14.78 0.91
N ILE A 156 -2.03 -13.64 0.43
CA ILE A 156 -2.77 -13.58 -0.83
C ILE A 156 -1.78 -13.44 -1.99
N PHE A 157 -0.73 -12.64 -1.78
CA PHE A 157 0.37 -12.46 -2.71
C PHE A 157 1.66 -12.90 -2.04
N THR A 158 2.49 -13.65 -2.76
CA THR A 158 3.76 -14.18 -2.24
C THR A 158 4.72 -14.49 -3.38
N ALA A 159 5.98 -14.77 -3.03
CA ALA A 159 6.93 -15.36 -3.97
C ALA A 159 6.91 -16.88 -3.90
N ASP A 160 7.15 -17.55 -5.02
CA ASP A 160 7.53 -18.95 -5.03
C ASP A 160 9.05 -19.16 -4.85
N GLY A 161 9.49 -20.42 -4.90
CA GLY A 161 10.91 -20.77 -4.78
C GLY A 161 11.80 -20.25 -5.92
N GLU A 162 11.22 -19.79 -7.03
CA GLU A 162 11.89 -19.24 -8.20
C GLU A 162 11.87 -17.69 -8.22
N GLY A 163 11.24 -17.07 -7.21
CA GLY A 163 11.09 -15.63 -7.11
C GLY A 163 10.06 -15.06 -8.08
N ARG A 164 9.08 -15.87 -8.49
CA ARG A 164 7.94 -15.42 -9.28
C ARG A 164 6.84 -14.92 -8.35
N THR A 165 6.08 -13.94 -8.79
CA THR A 165 4.91 -13.45 -8.05
C THR A 165 3.78 -14.45 -8.19
N CYS A 166 3.22 -14.86 -7.05
CA CYS A 166 2.10 -15.77 -6.96
C CYS A 166 0.96 -15.13 -6.20
N PHE A 167 -0.27 -15.36 -6.63
CA PHE A 167 -1.46 -14.81 -5.99
C PHE A 167 -2.60 -15.82 -5.91
N LEU A 168 -3.43 -15.67 -4.88
CA LEU A 168 -4.66 -16.44 -4.74
C LEU A 168 -5.79 -15.71 -5.41
N GLU A 169 -6.59 -16.45 -6.16
CA GLU A 169 -7.92 -16.00 -6.54
C GLU A 169 -8.82 -16.05 -5.30
N LEU A 170 -9.20 -14.88 -4.82
CA LEU A 170 -10.10 -14.75 -3.69
C LEU A 170 -11.33 -13.97 -4.11
N GLU A 171 -12.50 -14.59 -3.95
CA GLU A 171 -13.75 -13.83 -3.97
C GLU A 171 -13.81 -12.98 -2.69
N ARG A 172 -13.60 -11.69 -2.85
CA ARG A 172 -13.96 -10.71 -1.83
C ARG A 172 -15.35 -10.22 -2.19
N GLY A 173 -16.35 -10.87 -1.60
CA GLY A 173 -17.74 -10.62 -1.98
C GLY A 173 -18.15 -9.16 -1.83
N SER A 174 -18.78 -8.61 -2.87
CA SER A 174 -19.54 -7.39 -2.79
C SER A 174 -20.94 -7.71 -2.25
N SER A 175 -21.58 -6.75 -1.58
CA SER A 175 -22.98 -6.88 -1.21
C SER A 175 -23.84 -6.87 -2.48
N LEU A 176 -24.68 -7.89 -2.64
CA LEU A 176 -25.68 -7.91 -3.70
C LEU A 176 -26.86 -6.94 -3.43
N GLU A 177 -26.89 -6.34 -2.23
CA GLU A 177 -27.97 -5.46 -1.80
C GLU A 177 -27.72 -4.00 -2.21
N TYR A 178 -26.47 -3.64 -2.50
CA TYR A 178 -26.06 -2.30 -2.86
C TYR A 178 -25.27 -2.33 -4.17
N GLY A 179 -25.52 -1.36 -5.01
CA GLY A 179 -24.78 -1.13 -6.25
C GLY A 179 -24.35 0.32 -6.35
N TRP A 180 -23.38 0.59 -7.18
CA TRP A 180 -22.94 1.95 -7.46
C TRP A 180 -24.12 2.81 -7.94
N ALA A 181 -24.25 3.98 -7.35
CA ALA A 181 -25.17 4.99 -7.86
C ALA A 181 -24.53 5.73 -9.03
N ASP A 182 -25.36 6.24 -9.94
CA ASP A 182 -24.93 7.18 -11.01
C ASP A 182 -24.71 8.59 -10.41
N VAL A 183 -23.89 8.65 -9.36
CA VAL A 183 -23.49 9.86 -8.65
C VAL A 183 -21.98 9.78 -8.46
N PRO A 184 -21.22 10.76 -8.97
CA PRO A 184 -19.76 10.75 -8.83
C PRO A 184 -19.32 10.71 -7.37
N ASP A 185 -18.25 9.97 -7.10
CA ASP A 185 -17.57 9.98 -5.82
C ASP A 185 -17.04 11.39 -5.52
N THR A 186 -17.01 11.72 -4.24
CA THR A 186 -16.46 12.98 -3.75
C THR A 186 -15.42 12.73 -2.68
N TYR A 187 -14.70 13.78 -2.28
CA TYR A 187 -13.63 13.68 -1.28
C TYR A 187 -13.84 14.70 -0.18
N GLU A 188 -13.77 14.24 1.06
CA GLU A 188 -13.88 15.09 2.26
C GLU A 188 -12.54 15.14 2.99
N LEU A 189 -11.87 16.31 2.99
CA LEU A 189 -10.62 16.50 3.73
C LEU A 189 -10.88 16.44 5.24
N VAL A 190 -10.12 15.60 5.95
CA VAL A 190 -10.14 15.51 7.42
C VAL A 190 -9.05 16.41 8.02
N CYS A 191 -7.80 16.19 7.61
CA CYS A 191 -6.69 17.04 8.01
C CYS A 191 -5.57 17.03 6.96
N GLN A 192 -4.76 18.09 6.98
CA GLN A 192 -3.59 18.22 6.11
C GLN A 192 -2.47 18.94 6.86
N SER A 193 -1.27 18.41 6.78
CA SER A 193 -0.04 18.97 7.32
C SER A 193 1.11 18.81 6.31
N GLU A 194 2.32 19.20 6.70
CA GLU A 194 3.52 18.97 5.89
C GLU A 194 3.87 17.47 5.76
N ASP A 195 3.45 16.65 6.73
CA ASP A 195 3.84 15.25 6.84
C ASP A 195 2.70 14.27 6.63
N ALA A 196 1.45 14.71 6.61
CA ALA A 196 0.30 13.82 6.43
C ALA A 196 -0.90 14.52 5.81
N VAL A 197 -1.66 13.78 5.02
CA VAL A 197 -2.99 14.15 4.52
C VAL A 197 -3.95 13.01 4.81
N GLU A 198 -5.07 13.31 5.47
CA GLU A 198 -6.15 12.37 5.75
C GLU A 198 -7.45 12.89 5.12
N PHE A 199 -8.17 12.02 4.46
CA PHE A 199 -9.44 12.37 3.83
C PHE A 199 -10.31 11.11 3.64
N TYR A 200 -11.57 11.32 3.34
CA TYR A 200 -12.47 10.26 2.94
C TYR A 200 -12.75 10.31 1.45
N LEU A 201 -12.75 9.15 0.82
CA LEU A 201 -13.52 8.92 -0.39
C LEU A 201 -14.96 8.68 0.05
N VAL A 202 -15.88 9.44 -0.53
CA VAL A 202 -17.32 9.37 -0.23
C VAL A 202 -18.02 8.75 -1.40
N GLY A 203 -18.32 7.46 -1.28
CA GLY A 203 -19.01 6.67 -2.29
C GLY A 203 -20.53 6.74 -2.11
N HIS A 204 -21.24 6.68 -3.22
CA HIS A 204 -22.70 6.70 -3.27
C HIS A 204 -23.23 5.37 -3.81
N TYR A 205 -24.13 4.75 -3.06
CA TYR A 205 -24.67 3.42 -3.37
C TYR A 205 -26.18 3.48 -3.50
N ALA A 206 -26.71 2.80 -4.50
CA ALA A 206 -28.14 2.57 -4.65
C ALA A 206 -28.55 1.28 -3.95
N ASP A 207 -29.62 1.33 -3.17
CA ASP A 207 -30.21 0.15 -2.54
C ASP A 207 -30.94 -0.67 -3.63
N LEU A 208 -30.37 -1.82 -3.98
CA LEU A 208 -30.89 -2.73 -5.00
C LEU A 208 -32.05 -3.58 -4.50
N THR A 209 -32.30 -3.66 -3.20
CA THR A 209 -33.43 -4.39 -2.62
C THR A 209 -34.74 -3.61 -2.75
N VAL A 210 -34.67 -2.29 -2.95
CA VAL A 210 -35.81 -1.40 -3.16
C VAL A 210 -36.06 -1.23 -4.64
N GLN A 211 -37.34 -1.37 -5.08
CA GLN A 211 -37.73 -1.08 -6.47
C GLN A 211 -37.49 0.40 -6.75
N PRO A 212 -37.02 0.75 -7.97
CA PRO A 212 -36.89 2.14 -8.37
C PRO A 212 -38.28 2.82 -8.39
N ASP A 213 -38.28 4.11 -8.10
CA ASP A 213 -39.46 4.96 -8.19
C ASP A 213 -39.87 5.20 -9.65
N GLU A 214 -40.90 6.04 -9.86
CA GLU A 214 -41.43 6.38 -11.20
C GLU A 214 -40.38 7.09 -12.09
N THR A 215 -39.32 7.63 -11.51
CA THR A 215 -38.20 8.26 -12.23
C THR A 215 -37.04 7.32 -12.50
N GLY A 216 -37.10 6.09 -12.00
CA GLY A 216 -36.03 5.11 -12.05
C GLY A 216 -35.01 5.24 -10.92
N ALA A 217 -35.25 6.16 -9.99
CA ALA A 217 -34.33 6.37 -8.86
C ALA A 217 -34.56 5.35 -7.71
N ARG A 218 -33.48 5.00 -7.03
CA ARG A 218 -33.48 4.19 -5.80
C ARG A 218 -32.97 5.02 -4.62
N PRO A 219 -33.32 4.64 -3.39
CA PRO A 219 -32.72 5.23 -2.20
C PRO A 219 -31.20 5.16 -2.28
N LEU A 220 -30.53 6.26 -1.94
CA LEU A 220 -29.09 6.34 -1.89
C LEU A 220 -28.60 6.22 -0.45
N SER A 221 -27.53 5.45 -0.27
CA SER A 221 -26.69 5.49 0.90
C SER A 221 -25.33 6.08 0.57
N THR A 222 -24.65 6.57 1.59
CA THR A 222 -23.34 7.19 1.45
C THR A 222 -22.38 6.53 2.44
N GLU A 223 -21.26 6.08 1.95
CA GLU A 223 -20.20 5.51 2.76
C GLU A 223 -18.93 6.34 2.66
N ARG A 224 -18.15 6.34 3.76
CA ARG A 224 -16.88 7.06 3.87
C ARG A 224 -15.75 6.07 4.02
N TRP A 225 -14.85 6.09 3.07
CA TRP A 225 -13.69 5.20 3.00
C TRP A 225 -12.43 6.00 3.33
N PRO A 226 -11.74 5.68 4.44
CA PRO A 226 -10.59 6.47 4.86
C PRO A 226 -9.40 6.28 3.92
N ILE A 227 -8.74 7.39 3.63
CA ILE A 227 -7.48 7.44 2.89
C ILE A 227 -6.50 8.29 3.69
N ARG A 228 -5.30 7.77 3.88
CA ARG A 228 -4.21 8.47 4.54
C ARG A 228 -2.92 8.35 3.74
N MET A 229 -2.30 9.47 3.53
CA MET A 229 -0.97 9.61 2.93
C MET A 229 -0.04 10.22 3.96
N GLU A 230 1.20 9.76 4.03
CA GLU A 230 2.20 10.28 4.95
C GLU A 230 3.56 10.42 4.28
N ARG A 231 4.32 11.41 4.73
CA ARG A 231 5.67 11.67 4.27
C ARG A 231 6.65 10.77 5.02
N THR A 232 7.37 9.97 4.27
CA THR A 232 8.43 9.09 4.80
C THR A 232 9.82 9.66 4.43
N ALA A 233 10.88 9.00 4.87
CA ALA A 233 12.25 9.35 4.48
C ALA A 233 12.52 9.23 2.97
N VAL A 234 11.69 8.47 2.25
CA VAL A 234 11.81 8.21 0.80
C VAL A 234 10.69 8.84 -0.03
N GLY A 235 9.98 9.84 0.50
CA GLY A 235 8.88 10.53 -0.15
C GLY A 235 7.50 10.14 0.42
N TRP A 236 6.44 10.61 -0.22
CA TRP A 236 5.08 10.31 0.18
C TRP A 236 4.73 8.83 -0.03
N ARG A 237 3.99 8.25 0.91
CA ARG A 237 3.44 6.88 0.84
C ARG A 237 2.02 6.86 1.38
N VAL A 238 1.23 5.92 0.88
CA VAL A 238 -0.11 5.65 1.37
C VAL A 238 -0.04 4.69 2.54
N SER A 239 -0.58 5.08 3.67
CA SER A 239 -0.63 4.27 4.90
C SER A 239 -2.03 3.71 5.19
N GLU A 240 -3.05 4.21 4.49
CA GLU A 240 -4.42 3.68 4.52
C GLU A 240 -5.12 4.03 3.21
N PHE A 241 -5.76 3.05 2.59
CA PHE A 241 -6.51 3.24 1.36
C PHE A 241 -7.62 2.21 1.26
N HIS A 242 -8.84 2.64 1.46
CA HIS A 242 -10.00 1.82 1.18
C HIS A 242 -10.62 2.28 -0.13
N VAL A 243 -10.84 1.36 -1.03
CA VAL A 243 -11.70 1.53 -2.19
C VAL A 243 -12.96 0.73 -1.94
N PRO A 244 -14.11 1.27 -2.27
CA PRO A 244 -15.35 0.51 -2.28
C PRO A 244 -15.26 -0.57 -3.38
N TYR A 245 -15.75 -1.75 -3.10
CA TYR A 245 -15.88 -2.90 -4.01
C TYR A 245 -17.27 -3.48 -3.99
#